data_289803ad5bbbf72f71f00a2684c5d117
#
_entry.id   289803ad5bbbf72f71f00a2684c5d117
#
_cell.length_a   1.000
_cell.length_b   1.000
_cell.length_c   1.000
_cell.angle_alpha   90.00
_cell.angle_beta   90.00
_cell.angle_gamma   90.00
#
_symmetry.space_group_name_H-M   'P 1'
#
loop_
_entity.id
_entity.type
_entity.pdbx_description
1 polymer ?
#
loop_
_entity_poly.entity_id
_entity_poly.type
_entity_poly.pdbx_seq_one_letter_code
_entity_poly.pdbx_strand_id
1 'polypeptide(L)'
;MIEVQHLNLAFGEGEKRNQVLYDVSFHVKPGEIYGLVGESGSGKTTVLKCLAGLFTHWQGELPIDAQPLGHEISRERCRQVQMVFQDPYGSLHPRHTIGDILEEPLQIHRINDRDRRINVLLDKVGLNRAFRERYPHQLSGGQRQRVAIARALILEPQVLLLDEPTSALDVSVQAEILNLLAELQREAKLTYLMVTHDLGVIAHLCQKVAAREDGENLANPTGGGVGW
;
A
#
# COMPACT_ATOMS: atom_id res chain seq x y z
N MET A 1 5.75 -3.33 14.44
CA MET A 1 4.53 -3.46 13.59
C MET A 1 4.68 -4.60 12.60
N ILE A 2 5.57 -4.51 11.64
CA ILE A 2 5.84 -5.58 10.67
C ILE A 2 7.24 -6.13 10.92
N GLU A 3 7.36 -7.43 11.05
CA GLU A 3 8.64 -8.10 11.04
C GLU A 3 8.68 -9.12 9.91
N VAL A 4 9.72 -9.09 9.11
CA VAL A 4 10.00 -10.08 8.09
C VAL A 4 11.26 -10.80 8.50
N GLN A 5 11.15 -12.12 8.72
CA GLN A 5 12.23 -12.94 9.23
C GLN A 5 12.48 -14.13 8.31
N HIS A 6 13.66 -14.17 7.71
CA HIS A 6 14.13 -15.28 6.87
C HIS A 6 13.13 -15.65 5.76
N LEU A 7 12.55 -14.65 5.10
CA LEU A 7 11.56 -14.86 4.05
C LEU A 7 12.20 -15.44 2.81
N ASN A 8 11.72 -16.61 2.41
CA ASN A 8 12.13 -17.30 1.20
C ASN A 8 10.88 -17.64 0.37
N LEU A 9 10.97 -17.49 -0.93
CA LEU A 9 9.92 -17.87 -1.86
C LEU A 9 10.50 -18.36 -3.18
N ALA A 10 9.95 -19.45 -3.68
CA ALA A 10 10.25 -19.98 -5.01
C ALA A 10 8.96 -20.34 -5.75
N PHE A 11 8.98 -20.20 -7.06
CA PHE A 11 7.89 -20.61 -7.94
C PHE A 11 8.33 -21.84 -8.76
N GLY A 12 7.35 -22.70 -9.07
CA GLY A 12 7.58 -23.92 -9.83
C GLY A 12 8.17 -25.06 -9.01
N GLU A 13 8.34 -26.21 -9.65
CA GLU A 13 8.86 -27.45 -9.04
C GLU A 13 9.98 -28.04 -9.88
N GLY A 14 10.86 -28.81 -9.24
CA GLY A 14 11.95 -29.52 -9.88
C GLY A 14 12.91 -28.62 -10.65
N GLU A 15 13.20 -28.96 -11.91
CA GLU A 15 14.12 -28.18 -12.77
C GLU A 15 13.56 -26.79 -13.16
N LYS A 16 12.24 -26.56 -13.01
CA LYS A 16 11.58 -25.28 -13.29
C LYS A 16 11.42 -24.42 -12.04
N ARG A 17 12.00 -24.83 -10.93
CA ARG A 17 11.97 -24.07 -9.69
C ARG A 17 12.78 -22.79 -9.85
N ASN A 18 12.12 -21.64 -9.69
CA ASN A 18 12.75 -20.33 -9.71
C ASN A 18 12.60 -19.67 -8.33
N GLN A 19 13.69 -19.54 -7.60
CA GLN A 19 13.68 -18.83 -6.33
C GLN A 19 13.74 -17.34 -6.58
N VAL A 20 12.84 -16.59 -5.96
CA VAL A 20 12.68 -15.14 -6.11
C VAL A 20 13.10 -14.40 -4.85
N LEU A 21 12.82 -14.94 -3.66
CA LEU A 21 13.23 -14.36 -2.39
C LEU A 21 14.24 -15.26 -1.69
N TYR A 22 15.33 -14.66 -1.25
CA TYR A 22 16.46 -15.31 -0.60
C TYR A 22 16.69 -14.69 0.79
N ASP A 23 16.24 -15.35 1.84
CA ASP A 23 16.52 -15.01 3.23
C ASP A 23 16.33 -13.52 3.57
N VAL A 24 15.18 -12.96 3.17
CA VAL A 24 14.86 -11.55 3.38
C VAL A 24 14.44 -11.29 4.81
N SER A 25 15.08 -10.33 5.47
CA SER A 25 14.75 -9.94 6.84
C SER A 25 14.80 -8.43 7.01
N PHE A 26 13.75 -7.84 7.58
CA PHE A 26 13.70 -6.43 7.97
C PHE A 26 12.58 -6.20 8.99
N HIS A 27 12.57 -5.00 9.58
CA HIS A 27 11.61 -4.60 10.59
C HIS A 27 11.04 -3.22 10.27
N VAL A 28 9.72 -3.06 10.38
CA VAL A 28 9.03 -1.78 10.22
C VAL A 28 8.34 -1.41 11.53
N LYS A 29 8.65 -0.23 12.05
CA LYS A 29 8.06 0.30 13.27
C LYS A 29 6.65 0.85 13.04
N PRO A 30 5.78 0.88 14.07
CA PRO A 30 4.48 1.53 13.96
C PRO A 30 4.62 3.01 13.54
N GLY A 31 3.81 3.45 12.56
CA GLY A 31 3.84 4.81 12.05
C GLY A 31 5.02 5.16 11.15
N GLU A 32 5.90 4.23 10.86
CA GLU A 32 7.07 4.43 10.00
C GLU A 32 6.69 4.34 8.51
N ILE A 33 7.39 5.12 7.70
CA ILE A 33 7.42 4.97 6.26
C ILE A 33 8.70 4.26 5.89
N TYR A 34 8.58 3.00 5.50
CA TYR A 34 9.72 2.14 5.16
C TYR A 34 9.77 1.89 3.65
N GLY A 35 10.91 2.15 3.05
CA GLY A 35 11.13 1.97 1.62
C GLY A 35 11.96 0.75 1.29
N LEU A 36 11.46 -0.11 0.40
CA LEU A 36 12.25 -1.13 -0.29
C LEU A 36 12.66 -0.58 -1.65
N VAL A 37 13.95 -0.36 -1.83
CA VAL A 37 14.52 0.25 -3.03
C VAL A 37 15.46 -0.73 -3.72
N GLY A 38 15.37 -0.81 -5.03
CA GLY A 38 16.21 -1.66 -5.84
C GLY A 38 15.73 -1.73 -7.28
N GLU A 39 16.47 -2.43 -8.11
CA GLU A 39 16.13 -2.60 -9.52
C GLU A 39 14.83 -3.40 -9.70
N SER A 40 14.14 -3.17 -10.82
CA SER A 40 12.97 -3.94 -11.23
C SER A 40 13.33 -5.44 -11.34
N GLY A 41 12.45 -6.29 -10.85
CA GLY A 41 12.65 -7.75 -10.86
C GLY A 41 13.49 -8.32 -9.72
N SER A 42 13.85 -7.50 -8.71
CA SER A 42 14.61 -7.94 -7.53
C SER A 42 13.78 -8.61 -6.43
N GLY A 43 12.49 -8.81 -6.64
CA GLY A 43 11.61 -9.48 -5.68
C GLY A 43 10.88 -8.55 -4.70
N LYS A 44 11.05 -7.23 -4.79
CA LYS A 44 10.41 -6.26 -3.87
C LYS A 44 8.87 -6.36 -3.86
N THR A 45 8.25 -6.36 -5.03
CA THR A 45 6.80 -6.53 -5.18
C THR A 45 6.34 -7.87 -4.63
N THR A 46 7.14 -8.91 -4.75
CA THR A 46 6.85 -10.25 -4.22
C THR A 46 6.78 -10.23 -2.68
N VAL A 47 7.65 -9.47 -2.01
CA VAL A 47 7.57 -9.26 -0.56
C VAL A 47 6.24 -8.66 -0.15
N LEU A 48 5.79 -7.60 -0.85
CA LEU A 48 4.49 -6.98 -0.59
C LEU A 48 3.35 -7.98 -0.78
N LYS A 49 3.39 -8.80 -1.83
CA LYS A 49 2.35 -9.80 -2.10
C LYS A 49 2.30 -10.90 -1.04
N CYS A 50 3.43 -11.28 -0.45
CA CYS A 50 3.47 -12.17 0.70
C CYS A 50 2.77 -11.54 1.91
N LEU A 51 3.09 -10.29 2.24
CA LEU A 51 2.48 -9.55 3.33
C LEU A 51 0.99 -9.30 3.11
N ALA A 52 0.58 -9.03 1.88
CA ALA A 52 -0.83 -8.87 1.52
C ALA A 52 -1.61 -10.19 1.49
N GLY A 53 -0.92 -11.33 1.53
CA GLY A 53 -1.51 -12.66 1.48
C GLY A 53 -1.89 -13.13 0.07
N LEU A 54 -1.41 -12.46 -0.96
CA LEU A 54 -1.59 -12.89 -2.36
C LEU A 54 -0.74 -14.10 -2.71
N PHE A 55 0.41 -14.26 -2.03
CA PHE A 55 1.23 -15.46 -2.07
C PHE A 55 1.26 -16.09 -0.68
N THR A 56 0.99 -17.39 -0.61
CA THR A 56 0.84 -18.13 0.63
C THR A 56 1.86 -19.27 0.81
N HIS A 57 2.70 -19.54 -0.19
CA HIS A 57 3.67 -20.64 -0.22
C HIS A 57 5.10 -20.21 0.16
N TRP A 58 5.23 -19.12 0.88
CA TRP A 58 6.50 -18.62 1.40
C TRP A 58 6.98 -19.43 2.62
N GLN A 59 8.28 -19.34 2.91
CA GLN A 59 8.93 -19.87 4.10
C GLN A 59 9.53 -18.73 4.90
N GLY A 60 9.60 -18.89 6.22
CA GLY A 60 10.03 -17.86 7.14
C GLY A 60 8.91 -17.42 8.07
N GLU A 61 9.05 -16.25 8.67
CA GLU A 61 8.06 -15.69 9.58
C GLU A 61 7.74 -14.24 9.19
N LEU A 62 6.46 -13.90 9.21
CA LEU A 62 5.94 -12.57 8.87
C LEU A 62 5.00 -12.06 9.96
N PRO A 63 5.42 -11.92 11.24
CA PRO A 63 4.51 -11.41 12.25
C PRO A 63 4.15 -9.93 12.00
N ILE A 64 2.88 -9.61 12.21
CA ILE A 64 2.35 -8.25 12.23
C ILE A 64 1.76 -8.02 13.62
N ASP A 65 2.21 -6.97 14.32
CA ASP A 65 1.87 -6.70 15.72
C ASP A 65 2.09 -7.93 16.64
N ALA A 66 3.22 -8.61 16.46
CA ALA A 66 3.58 -9.84 17.16
C ALA A 66 2.61 -11.03 16.95
N GLN A 67 1.65 -10.89 16.03
CA GLN A 67 0.77 -11.99 15.63
C GLN A 67 1.38 -12.72 14.43
N PRO A 68 1.61 -14.04 14.53
CA PRO A 68 2.12 -14.80 13.39
C PRO A 68 1.19 -14.72 12.19
N LEU A 69 1.78 -14.54 11.03
CA LEU A 69 1.06 -14.59 9.79
C LEU A 69 0.90 -16.04 9.36
N GLY A 70 -0.34 -16.52 9.37
CA GLY A 70 -0.64 -17.80 8.76
C GLY A 70 -0.57 -17.75 7.23
N HIS A 71 -0.47 -18.92 6.62
CA HIS A 71 -0.57 -19.05 5.16
C HIS A 71 -2.00 -18.86 4.63
N GLU A 72 -2.98 -18.80 5.53
CA GLU A 72 -4.37 -18.46 5.22
C GLU A 72 -4.69 -17.03 5.60
N ILE A 73 -5.47 -16.35 4.75
CA ILE A 73 -5.85 -14.97 5.00
C ILE A 73 -7.13 -14.95 5.83
N SER A 74 -7.07 -14.37 7.03
CA SER A 74 -8.25 -14.06 7.81
C SER A 74 -8.90 -12.73 7.37
N ARG A 75 -10.19 -12.55 7.67
CA ARG A 75 -10.87 -11.27 7.45
C ARG A 75 -10.24 -10.13 8.25
N GLU A 76 -9.80 -10.41 9.46
CA GLU A 76 -9.11 -9.43 10.32
C GLU A 76 -7.83 -8.94 9.68
N ARG A 77 -7.06 -9.85 9.09
CA ARG A 77 -5.85 -9.52 8.38
C ARG A 77 -6.11 -8.68 7.13
N CYS A 78 -7.13 -9.01 6.35
CA CYS A 78 -7.53 -8.19 5.19
C CYS A 78 -7.89 -6.76 5.60
N ARG A 79 -8.46 -6.58 6.78
CA ARG A 79 -8.74 -5.24 7.33
C ARG A 79 -7.49 -4.55 7.85
N GLN A 80 -6.53 -5.27 8.39
CA GLN A 80 -5.32 -4.72 8.98
C GLN A 80 -4.32 -4.25 7.92
N VAL A 81 -4.18 -5.00 6.83
CA VAL A 81 -3.19 -4.77 5.78
C VAL A 81 -3.88 -4.65 4.43
N GLN A 82 -3.66 -3.55 3.75
CA GLN A 82 -4.18 -3.31 2.40
C GLN A 82 -3.04 -2.89 1.46
N MET A 83 -3.24 -3.10 0.18
CA MET A 83 -2.24 -2.85 -0.85
C MET A 83 -2.76 -1.93 -1.95
N VAL A 84 -1.92 -0.97 -2.34
CA VAL A 84 -2.10 -0.16 -3.55
C VAL A 84 -1.14 -0.69 -4.61
N PHE A 85 -1.70 -1.12 -5.73
CA PHE A 85 -0.96 -1.75 -6.83
C PHE A 85 -0.33 -0.72 -7.76
N GLN A 86 0.69 -1.13 -8.49
CA GLN A 86 1.41 -0.30 -9.47
C GLN A 86 0.51 0.22 -10.59
N ASP A 87 -0.40 -0.62 -11.09
CA ASP A 87 -1.27 -0.29 -12.21
C ASP A 87 -2.66 0.15 -11.72
N PRO A 88 -2.97 1.48 -11.76
CA PRO A 88 -4.28 1.97 -11.38
C PRO A 88 -5.37 1.60 -12.41
N TYR A 89 -5.00 1.22 -13.63
CA TYR A 89 -5.96 0.78 -14.65
C TYR A 89 -6.41 -0.65 -14.45
N GLY A 90 -5.48 -1.55 -14.14
CA GLY A 90 -5.77 -2.97 -13.93
C GLY A 90 -6.36 -3.30 -12.56
N SER A 91 -6.20 -2.41 -11.58
CA SER A 91 -6.64 -2.64 -10.21
C SER A 91 -8.12 -2.32 -9.96
N LEU A 92 -8.76 -1.54 -10.82
CA LEU A 92 -10.17 -1.15 -10.71
C LEU A 92 -11.03 -1.90 -11.72
N HIS A 93 -12.14 -2.47 -11.25
CA HIS A 93 -13.05 -3.20 -12.14
C HIS A 93 -13.71 -2.27 -13.16
N PRO A 94 -13.53 -2.48 -14.48
CA PRO A 94 -13.89 -1.50 -15.51
C PRO A 94 -15.40 -1.27 -15.65
N ARG A 95 -16.22 -2.21 -15.20
CA ARG A 95 -17.69 -2.15 -15.30
C ARG A 95 -18.37 -1.71 -14.02
N HIS A 96 -17.61 -1.43 -12.97
CA HIS A 96 -18.16 -0.92 -11.72
C HIS A 96 -17.98 0.60 -11.65
N THR A 97 -18.97 1.29 -11.10
CA THR A 97 -18.82 2.70 -10.73
C THR A 97 -17.85 2.84 -9.57
N ILE A 98 -17.33 4.02 -9.37
CA ILE A 98 -16.43 4.32 -8.24
C ILE A 98 -17.15 4.03 -6.91
N GLY A 99 -18.43 4.38 -6.81
CA GLY A 99 -19.26 4.07 -5.64
C GLY A 99 -19.31 2.57 -5.36
N ASP A 100 -19.54 1.75 -6.38
CA ASP A 100 -19.58 0.28 -6.27
C ASP A 100 -18.22 -0.29 -5.84
N ILE A 101 -17.13 0.22 -6.41
CA ILE A 101 -15.76 -0.20 -6.07
C ILE A 101 -15.46 0.05 -4.59
N LEU A 102 -15.85 1.19 -4.05
CA LEU A 102 -15.62 1.56 -2.65
C LEU A 102 -16.60 0.86 -1.70
N GLU A 103 -17.79 0.54 -2.15
CA GLU A 103 -18.80 -0.14 -1.34
C GLU A 103 -18.51 -1.64 -1.17
N GLU A 104 -17.95 -2.30 -2.17
CA GLU A 104 -17.72 -3.75 -2.17
C GLU A 104 -16.96 -4.26 -0.94
N PRO A 105 -15.81 -3.68 -0.53
CA PRO A 105 -15.14 -4.10 0.70
C PRO A 105 -16.01 -3.95 1.95
N LEU A 106 -16.80 -2.90 2.03
CA LEU A 106 -17.72 -2.65 3.15
C LEU A 106 -18.83 -3.71 3.21
N GLN A 107 -19.33 -4.13 2.06
CA GLN A 107 -20.33 -5.22 1.98
C GLN A 107 -19.73 -6.55 2.42
N ILE A 108 -18.56 -6.90 1.90
CA ILE A 108 -17.86 -8.15 2.21
C ILE A 108 -17.59 -8.27 3.71
N HIS A 109 -17.17 -7.19 4.34
CA HIS A 109 -16.85 -7.15 5.77
C HIS A 109 -18.06 -6.77 6.65
N ARG A 110 -19.26 -6.64 6.06
CA ARG A 110 -20.52 -6.31 6.76
C ARG A 110 -20.45 -5.03 7.60
N ILE A 111 -19.81 -4.02 7.04
CA ILE A 111 -19.67 -2.71 7.69
C ILE A 111 -20.87 -1.84 7.32
N ASN A 112 -21.45 -1.21 8.32
CA ASN A 112 -22.61 -0.31 8.17
C ASN A 112 -22.17 1.12 7.84
N ASP A 113 -23.17 1.99 7.57
CA ASP A 113 -22.96 3.42 7.31
C ASP A 113 -22.09 3.68 6.07
N ARG A 114 -22.34 2.91 5.03
CA ARG A 114 -21.50 2.85 3.83
C ARG A 114 -21.44 4.17 3.08
N ASP A 115 -22.59 4.82 2.86
CA ASP A 115 -22.64 6.09 2.13
C ASP A 115 -21.81 7.18 2.78
N ARG A 116 -21.92 7.31 4.11
CA ARG A 116 -21.11 8.28 4.86
C ARG A 116 -19.62 7.96 4.76
N ARG A 117 -19.25 6.69 4.92
CA ARG A 117 -17.85 6.24 4.84
C ARG A 117 -17.25 6.51 3.48
N ILE A 118 -17.98 6.23 2.41
CA ILE A 118 -17.55 6.49 1.04
C ILE A 118 -17.38 8.00 0.81
N ASN A 119 -18.33 8.81 1.21
CA ASN A 119 -18.28 10.25 1.03
C ASN A 119 -17.14 10.90 1.82
N VAL A 120 -16.94 10.50 3.07
CA VAL A 120 -15.81 10.97 3.90
C VAL A 120 -14.48 10.64 3.24
N LEU A 121 -14.35 9.44 2.70
CA LEU A 121 -13.11 9.00 2.09
C LEU A 121 -12.83 9.68 0.74
N LEU A 122 -13.86 9.90 -0.08
CA LEU A 122 -13.73 10.70 -1.30
C LEU A 122 -13.23 12.11 -0.98
N ASP A 123 -13.79 12.75 0.04
CA ASP A 123 -13.32 14.06 0.49
C ASP A 123 -11.84 14.00 0.92
N LYS A 124 -11.43 12.98 1.66
CA LYS A 124 -10.03 12.79 2.11
C LYS A 124 -9.04 12.61 0.97
N VAL A 125 -9.41 11.90 -0.07
CA VAL A 125 -8.54 11.71 -1.25
C VAL A 125 -8.69 12.83 -2.30
N GLY A 126 -9.47 13.86 -2.00
CA GLY A 126 -9.61 15.04 -2.86
C GLY A 126 -10.46 14.81 -4.11
N LEU A 127 -11.44 13.91 -4.05
CA LEU A 127 -12.39 13.65 -5.12
C LEU A 127 -13.77 14.18 -4.75
N ASN A 128 -14.43 14.85 -5.72
CA ASN A 128 -15.81 15.27 -5.57
C ASN A 128 -16.72 14.04 -5.43
N ARG A 129 -17.75 14.14 -4.60
CA ARG A 129 -18.74 13.06 -4.37
C ARG A 129 -19.47 12.63 -5.64
N ALA A 130 -19.58 13.51 -6.63
CA ALA A 130 -20.13 13.18 -7.95
C ALA A 130 -19.34 12.12 -8.70
N PHE A 131 -18.07 11.86 -8.33
CA PHE A 131 -17.27 10.77 -8.90
C PHE A 131 -17.82 9.38 -8.59
N ARG A 132 -18.69 9.23 -7.59
CA ARG A 132 -19.33 7.95 -7.27
C ARG A 132 -20.05 7.32 -8.47
N GLU A 133 -20.65 8.15 -9.33
CA GLU A 133 -21.41 7.71 -10.50
C GLU A 133 -20.57 7.47 -11.74
N ARG A 134 -19.26 7.76 -11.67
CA ARG A 134 -18.34 7.60 -12.79
C ARG A 134 -17.72 6.20 -12.81
N TYR A 135 -17.32 5.81 -14.01
CA TYR A 135 -16.55 4.59 -14.25
C TYR A 135 -15.05 4.89 -14.33
N PRO A 136 -14.17 3.90 -14.09
CA PRO A 136 -12.72 4.12 -14.15
C PRO A 136 -12.23 4.75 -15.45
N HIS A 137 -12.80 4.39 -16.60
CA HIS A 137 -12.41 4.94 -17.90
C HIS A 137 -12.73 6.44 -18.05
N GLN A 138 -13.58 6.99 -17.20
CA GLN A 138 -13.93 8.43 -17.19
C GLN A 138 -13.00 9.27 -16.31
N LEU A 139 -11.99 8.65 -15.69
CA LEU A 139 -11.05 9.29 -14.78
C LEU A 139 -9.67 9.43 -15.42
N SER A 140 -8.94 10.49 -15.03
CA SER A 140 -7.50 10.61 -15.30
C SER A 140 -6.69 9.56 -14.53
N GLY A 141 -5.42 9.37 -14.87
CA GLY A 141 -4.52 8.48 -14.17
C GLY A 141 -4.38 8.84 -12.68
N GLY A 142 -4.22 10.13 -12.35
CA GLY A 142 -4.15 10.60 -10.97
C GLY A 142 -5.45 10.39 -10.19
N GLN A 143 -6.60 10.60 -10.84
CA GLN A 143 -7.91 10.34 -10.23
C GLN A 143 -8.12 8.85 -9.98
N ARG A 144 -7.75 7.97 -10.90
CA ARG A 144 -7.79 6.51 -10.68
C ARG A 144 -6.90 6.09 -9.53
N GLN A 145 -5.71 6.65 -9.41
CA GLN A 145 -4.83 6.36 -8.28
C GLN A 145 -5.42 6.82 -6.95
N ARG A 146 -6.09 7.96 -6.92
CA ARG A 146 -6.83 8.42 -5.74
C ARG A 146 -7.94 7.44 -5.35
N VAL A 147 -8.66 6.89 -6.32
CA VAL A 147 -9.67 5.84 -6.08
C VAL A 147 -9.03 4.55 -5.57
N ALA A 148 -7.91 4.13 -6.13
CA ALA A 148 -7.18 2.95 -5.65
C ALA A 148 -6.70 3.11 -4.19
N ILE A 149 -6.21 4.29 -3.83
CA ILE A 149 -5.85 4.64 -2.45
C ILE A 149 -7.10 4.61 -1.55
N ALA A 150 -8.20 5.23 -1.98
CA ALA A 150 -9.46 5.23 -1.24
C ALA A 150 -9.97 3.80 -0.99
N ARG A 151 -9.94 2.94 -2.00
CA ARG A 151 -10.35 1.53 -1.85
C ARG A 151 -9.50 0.79 -0.82
N ALA A 152 -8.20 1.01 -0.81
CA ALA A 152 -7.32 0.43 0.19
C ALA A 152 -7.61 0.94 1.60
N LEU A 153 -8.01 2.20 1.75
CA LEU A 153 -8.26 2.85 3.04
C LEU A 153 -9.69 2.66 3.58
N ILE A 154 -10.63 2.19 2.76
CA ILE A 154 -12.04 2.11 3.16
C ILE A 154 -12.28 1.18 4.35
N LEU A 155 -11.42 0.18 4.54
CA LEU A 155 -11.46 -0.74 5.67
C LEU A 155 -10.69 -0.24 6.90
N GLU A 156 -10.13 0.97 6.85
CA GLU A 156 -9.34 1.58 7.91
C GLU A 156 -8.16 0.69 8.36
N PRO A 157 -7.25 0.30 7.42
CA PRO A 157 -6.12 -0.54 7.75
C PRO A 157 -5.10 0.21 8.61
N GLN A 158 -4.26 -0.53 9.32
CA GLN A 158 -3.10 0.02 10.05
C GLN A 158 -1.86 0.09 9.16
N VAL A 159 -1.76 -0.83 8.21
CA VAL A 159 -0.64 -0.97 7.30
C VAL A 159 -1.11 -0.79 5.87
N LEU A 160 -0.41 0.07 5.13
CA LEU A 160 -0.60 0.26 3.71
C LEU A 160 0.67 -0.15 2.96
N LEU A 161 0.52 -1.14 2.10
CA LEU A 161 1.56 -1.60 1.20
C LEU A 161 1.44 -0.84 -0.13
N LEU A 162 2.49 -0.16 -0.54
CA LEU A 162 2.51 0.69 -1.72
C LEU A 162 3.50 0.14 -2.75
N ASP A 163 2.99 -0.36 -3.86
CA ASP A 163 3.81 -0.88 -4.95
C ASP A 163 3.90 0.14 -6.07
N GLU A 164 5.06 0.84 -6.17
CA GLU A 164 5.31 1.84 -7.21
C GLU A 164 4.13 2.82 -7.41
N PRO A 165 3.61 3.47 -6.37
CA PRO A 165 2.30 4.13 -6.41
C PRO A 165 2.22 5.34 -7.35
N THR A 166 3.34 5.81 -7.85
CA THR A 166 3.42 7.00 -8.72
C THR A 166 4.12 6.77 -10.06
N SER A 167 4.61 5.56 -10.32
CA SER A 167 5.47 5.27 -11.49
C SER A 167 4.78 5.48 -12.84
N ALA A 168 3.46 5.31 -12.91
CA ALA A 168 2.68 5.49 -14.14
C ALA A 168 2.11 6.92 -14.33
N LEU A 169 2.50 7.86 -13.48
CA LEU A 169 1.95 9.22 -13.44
C LEU A 169 2.97 10.25 -13.92
N ASP A 170 2.47 11.37 -14.47
CA ASP A 170 3.29 12.54 -14.77
C ASP A 170 3.92 13.13 -13.51
N VAL A 171 5.05 13.82 -13.66
CA VAL A 171 5.83 14.35 -12.54
C VAL A 171 5.01 15.24 -11.59
N SER A 172 4.19 16.13 -12.13
CA SER A 172 3.33 17.01 -11.32
C SER A 172 2.27 16.23 -10.54
N VAL A 173 1.66 15.24 -11.19
CA VAL A 173 0.66 14.36 -10.56
C VAL A 173 1.30 13.44 -9.53
N GLN A 174 2.52 12.97 -9.77
CA GLN A 174 3.29 12.21 -8.77
C GLN A 174 3.45 12.99 -7.48
N ALA A 175 3.84 14.28 -7.56
CA ALA A 175 3.99 15.12 -6.39
C ALA A 175 2.68 15.28 -5.61
N GLU A 176 1.56 15.45 -6.30
CA GLU A 176 0.23 15.53 -5.69
C GLU A 176 -0.14 14.24 -4.95
N ILE A 177 0.10 13.08 -5.55
CA ILE A 177 -0.19 11.78 -4.92
C ILE A 177 0.72 11.53 -3.71
N LEU A 178 2.01 11.88 -3.80
CA LEU A 178 2.92 11.76 -2.66
C LEU A 178 2.54 12.68 -1.50
N ASN A 179 2.08 13.90 -1.80
CA ASN A 179 1.57 14.81 -0.80
C ASN A 179 0.29 14.26 -0.12
N LEU A 180 -0.61 13.67 -0.90
CA LEU A 180 -1.80 13.01 -0.38
C LEU A 180 -1.44 11.84 0.54
N LEU A 181 -0.52 10.97 0.12
CA LEU A 181 -0.06 9.84 0.94
C LEU A 181 0.60 10.31 2.25
N ALA A 182 1.38 11.38 2.22
CA ALA A 182 1.99 11.97 3.42
C ALA A 182 0.92 12.50 4.40
N GLU A 183 -0.10 13.17 3.88
CA GLU A 183 -1.21 13.72 4.67
C GLU A 183 -2.04 12.61 5.32
N LEU A 184 -2.40 11.59 4.56
CA LEU A 184 -3.15 10.43 5.05
C LEU A 184 -2.37 9.65 6.13
N GLN A 185 -1.08 9.47 5.94
CA GLN A 185 -0.21 8.81 6.91
C GLN A 185 -0.19 9.57 8.25
N ARG A 186 -0.06 10.88 8.18
CA ARG A 186 -0.02 11.72 9.38
C ARG A 186 -1.34 11.73 10.13
N GLU A 187 -2.45 11.90 9.42
CA GLU A 187 -3.79 11.97 10.04
C GLU A 187 -4.18 10.69 10.75
N ALA A 188 -3.93 9.54 10.15
CA ALA A 188 -4.31 8.22 10.68
C ALA A 188 -3.16 7.44 11.32
N LYS A 189 -1.95 8.00 11.36
CA LYS A 189 -0.73 7.35 11.88
C LYS A 189 -0.49 5.98 11.24
N LEU A 190 -0.67 5.89 9.93
CA LEU A 190 -0.52 4.67 9.16
C LEU A 190 0.95 4.26 9.09
N THR A 191 1.18 2.97 9.02
CA THR A 191 2.48 2.38 8.70
C THR A 191 2.53 2.08 7.21
N TYR A 192 3.52 2.63 6.52
CA TYR A 192 3.72 2.42 5.09
C TYR A 192 4.93 1.53 4.83
N LEU A 193 4.74 0.54 3.99
CA LEU A 193 5.82 -0.18 3.33
C LEU A 193 5.70 0.08 1.83
N MET A 194 6.65 0.84 1.29
CA MET A 194 6.66 1.28 -0.11
C MET A 194 7.77 0.60 -0.89
N VAL A 195 7.41 0.07 -2.04
CA VAL A 195 8.36 -0.43 -3.04
C VAL A 195 8.49 0.62 -4.14
N THR A 196 9.71 1.03 -4.44
CA THR A 196 10.03 1.92 -5.54
C THR A 196 11.46 1.68 -6.04
N HIS A 197 11.73 2.01 -7.29
CA HIS A 197 13.08 2.08 -7.85
C HIS A 197 13.67 3.50 -7.77
N ASP A 198 12.89 4.47 -7.29
CA ASP A 198 13.27 5.87 -7.20
C ASP A 198 13.42 6.32 -5.74
N LEU A 199 14.66 6.53 -5.31
CA LEU A 199 14.99 7.07 -3.98
C LEU A 199 14.39 8.46 -3.75
N GLY A 200 14.23 9.26 -4.79
CA GLY A 200 13.64 10.58 -4.70
C GLY A 200 12.19 10.55 -4.23
N VAL A 201 11.44 9.53 -4.60
CA VAL A 201 10.04 9.33 -4.16
C VAL A 201 9.98 9.12 -2.65
N ILE A 202 10.82 8.25 -2.11
CA ILE A 202 10.87 8.01 -0.65
C ILE A 202 11.33 9.24 0.09
N ALA A 203 12.38 9.90 -0.40
CA ALA A 203 12.88 11.13 0.21
C ALA A 203 11.82 12.23 0.26
N HIS A 204 11.07 12.42 -0.84
CA HIS A 204 9.98 13.38 -0.91
C HIS A 204 8.87 13.07 0.11
N LEU A 205 8.44 11.82 0.19
CA LEU A 205 7.40 11.38 1.12
C LEU A 205 7.83 11.57 2.58
N CYS A 206 9.04 11.15 2.93
CA CYS A 206 9.61 11.32 4.27
C CYS A 206 9.75 12.79 4.65
N GLN A 207 10.22 13.66 3.73
CA GLN A 207 10.32 15.10 3.98
C GLN A 207 8.97 15.76 4.23
N LYS A 208 7.94 15.37 3.50
CA LYS A 208 6.59 15.91 3.67
C LYS A 208 5.96 15.52 5.00
N VAL A 209 6.25 14.35 5.51
CA VAL A 209 5.84 13.92 6.86
C VAL A 209 6.62 14.69 7.93
N ALA A 210 7.93 14.81 7.81
CA ALA A 210 8.80 15.48 8.76
C ALA A 210 8.55 17.00 8.84
N ALA A 211 8.30 17.67 7.71
CA ALA A 211 8.16 19.13 7.63
C ALA A 211 6.96 19.71 8.40
N ARG A 212 6.06 18.86 8.91
CA ARG A 212 4.86 19.29 9.62
C ARG A 212 4.77 18.82 11.08
N GLU A 213 5.74 18.06 11.56
CA GLU A 213 5.90 17.83 12.98
C GLU A 213 6.72 18.97 13.57
N ASP A 214 6.03 19.98 14.10
CA ASP A 214 6.66 21.16 14.68
C ASP A 214 7.75 20.80 15.71
N GLY A 215 9.02 21.04 15.37
CA GLY A 215 10.07 21.46 16.29
C GLY A 215 10.65 20.43 17.25
N GLU A 216 10.17 19.21 17.33
CA GLU A 216 10.82 18.17 18.11
C GLU A 216 11.64 17.26 17.21
N ASN A 217 12.94 17.22 17.49
CA ASN A 217 13.97 16.43 16.83
C ASN A 217 13.45 15.10 16.27
N LEU A 218 13.15 15.07 14.99
CA LEU A 218 13.11 13.84 14.24
C LEU A 218 14.55 13.39 14.00
N ALA A 219 15.04 12.62 14.94
CA ALA A 219 16.18 11.79 14.71
C ALA A 219 15.80 10.78 13.62
N ASN A 220 16.41 10.94 12.47
CA ASN A 220 16.35 10.10 11.27
C ASN A 220 15.00 9.99 10.59
N PRO A 221 14.88 10.53 9.39
CA PRO A 221 14.08 9.90 8.39
C PRO A 221 14.80 8.58 8.07
N THR A 222 14.52 7.55 8.83
CA THR A 222 14.99 6.22 8.51
C THR A 222 14.25 5.75 7.28
N GLY A 223 14.64 6.30 6.15
CA GLY A 223 14.58 5.56 4.93
C GLY A 223 15.48 4.35 5.13
N GLY A 224 15.02 3.39 5.90
CA GLY A 224 15.64 2.08 5.99
C GLY A 224 15.49 1.41 4.63
N GLY A 225 16.25 1.89 3.67
CA GLY A 225 16.35 1.25 2.37
C GLY A 225 17.24 0.03 2.54
N VAL A 226 16.65 -1.14 2.45
CA VAL A 226 17.44 -2.33 2.20
C VAL A 226 17.70 -2.34 0.69
N GLY A 227 18.94 -2.06 0.30
CA GLY A 227 19.41 -2.29 -1.05
C GLY A 227 19.43 -3.80 -1.30
N TRP A 228 18.88 -4.23 -2.39
CA TRP A 228 18.90 -5.62 -2.89
C TRP A 228 19.98 -5.76 -3.94
#